data_1ffa5530db0b76911fb16cd8e70536b7
#
_entry.id   1ffa5530db0b76911fb16cd8e70536b7
#
_cell.length_a   1.000
_cell.length_b   1.000
_cell.length_c   1.000
_cell.angle_alpha   90.00
_cell.angle_beta   90.00
_cell.angle_gamma   90.00
#
_symmetry.space_group_name_H-M   'P 1'
#
loop_
_entity.id
_entity.type
_entity.pdbx_description
1 polymer ?
#
loop_
_entity_poly.entity_id
_entity_poly.type
_entity_poly.pdbx_seq_one_letter_code
_entity_poly.pdbx_strand_id
1 'polypeptide(L)'
;QSEATGGQNYSQWDNRTASEFIETARTAADFTERARLYRNFQVVFTKDMPSLPLYYPVYSYGVDVQVQGVQVAPMYDVSDRLALITEWYLVTRRTLEEQATSVPTTAP
;
A
#
# COMPACT_ATOMS: atom_id res chain seq x y z
N GLN A 1 -20.59 -12.51 12.02
CA GLN A 1 -19.20 -13.03 11.94
C GLN A 1 -18.22 -12.30 12.86
N SER A 2 -18.52 -11.12 13.29
CA SER A 2 -17.65 -10.31 14.13
C SER A 2 -17.94 -10.42 15.64
N GLU A 3 -18.91 -11.21 16.01
CA GLU A 3 -19.27 -11.51 17.41
C GLU A 3 -18.44 -12.66 18.01
N ALA A 4 -17.63 -13.34 17.21
CA ALA A 4 -16.74 -14.37 17.70
C ALA A 4 -15.77 -13.80 18.75
N THR A 5 -15.48 -14.58 19.78
CA THR A 5 -14.53 -14.22 20.82
C THR A 5 -13.18 -13.77 20.19
N GLY A 6 -12.81 -12.52 20.42
CA GLY A 6 -11.62 -11.90 19.77
C GLY A 6 -11.91 -11.14 18.47
N GLY A 7 -13.17 -11.01 18.05
CA GLY A 7 -13.56 -10.17 16.92
C GLY A 7 -13.38 -8.67 17.22
N GLN A 8 -13.20 -7.87 16.16
CA GLN A 8 -12.97 -6.42 16.26
C GLN A 8 -14.25 -5.58 16.11
N ASN A 9 -15.44 -6.20 16.25
CA ASN A 9 -16.70 -5.47 16.20
C ASN A 9 -17.01 -4.80 17.56
N TYR A 10 -16.24 -3.77 17.88
CA TYR A 10 -16.37 -3.05 19.15
C TYR A 10 -17.72 -2.33 19.31
N SER A 11 -18.38 -1.98 18.21
CA SER A 11 -19.72 -1.36 18.20
C SER A 11 -20.83 -2.36 18.42
N GLN A 12 -20.56 -3.67 18.36
CA GLN A 12 -21.55 -4.75 18.37
C GLN A 12 -22.62 -4.58 17.28
N TRP A 13 -22.25 -3.91 16.19
CA TRP A 13 -23.19 -3.71 15.08
C TRP A 13 -23.49 -5.04 14.41
N ASP A 14 -24.76 -5.40 14.39
CA ASP A 14 -25.28 -6.57 13.71
C ASP A 14 -26.29 -6.13 12.65
N ASN A 15 -25.90 -6.26 11.38
CA ASN A 15 -26.75 -5.99 10.23
C ASN A 15 -26.52 -7.08 9.18
N ARG A 16 -27.50 -7.94 9.02
CA ARG A 16 -27.44 -9.08 8.10
C ARG A 16 -27.17 -8.65 6.66
N THR A 17 -27.82 -7.60 6.17
CA THR A 17 -27.64 -7.09 4.81
C THR A 17 -26.21 -6.60 4.58
N ALA A 18 -25.64 -5.90 5.56
CA ALA A 18 -24.24 -5.47 5.50
C ALA A 18 -23.27 -6.67 5.44
N SER A 19 -23.53 -7.70 6.23
CA SER A 19 -22.73 -8.94 6.23
C SER A 19 -22.81 -9.66 4.89
N GLU A 20 -24.00 -9.78 4.30
CA GLU A 20 -24.21 -10.39 2.99
C GLU A 20 -23.44 -9.64 1.87
N PHE A 21 -23.45 -8.31 1.90
CA PHE A 21 -22.66 -7.53 0.92
C PHE A 21 -21.16 -7.79 1.05
N ILE A 22 -20.62 -7.83 2.26
CA ILE A 22 -19.18 -8.07 2.48
C ILE A 22 -18.81 -9.51 2.05
N GLU A 23 -19.60 -10.51 2.44
CA GLU A 23 -19.34 -11.91 2.11
C GLU A 23 -19.38 -12.14 0.60
N THR A 24 -20.41 -11.62 -0.07
CA THR A 24 -20.51 -11.70 -1.53
C THR A 24 -19.36 -10.95 -2.22
N ALA A 25 -18.99 -9.77 -1.73
CA ALA A 25 -17.89 -9.01 -2.31
C ALA A 25 -16.52 -9.72 -2.21
N ARG A 26 -16.28 -10.47 -1.13
CA ARG A 26 -15.05 -11.26 -0.95
C ARG A 26 -14.89 -12.38 -1.96
N THR A 27 -16.00 -12.95 -2.41
CA THR A 27 -16.02 -14.06 -3.37
C THR A 27 -16.20 -13.60 -4.82
N ALA A 28 -16.60 -12.34 -5.04
CA ALA A 28 -16.80 -11.79 -6.38
C ALA A 28 -15.46 -11.69 -7.14
N ALA A 29 -15.37 -12.37 -8.29
CA ALA A 29 -14.20 -12.32 -9.18
C ALA A 29 -14.16 -11.02 -10.00
N ASP A 30 -15.34 -10.52 -10.42
CA ASP A 30 -15.45 -9.27 -11.16
C ASP A 30 -15.23 -8.04 -10.27
N PHE A 31 -14.31 -7.18 -10.67
CA PHE A 31 -13.98 -5.95 -9.94
C PHE A 31 -15.16 -4.96 -9.89
N THR A 32 -15.91 -4.83 -10.98
CA THR A 32 -17.06 -3.91 -11.06
C THR A 32 -18.15 -4.32 -10.09
N GLU A 33 -18.47 -5.62 -10.05
CA GLU A 33 -19.45 -6.18 -9.13
C GLU A 33 -18.99 -6.06 -7.68
N ARG A 34 -17.70 -6.34 -7.41
CA ARG A 34 -17.11 -6.14 -6.08
C ARG A 34 -17.24 -4.70 -5.61
N ALA A 35 -16.91 -3.73 -6.47
CA ALA A 35 -17.03 -2.31 -6.17
C ALA A 35 -18.49 -1.91 -5.89
N ARG A 36 -19.44 -2.45 -6.64
CA ARG A 36 -20.87 -2.22 -6.43
C ARG A 36 -21.33 -2.72 -5.04
N LEU A 37 -20.91 -3.92 -4.66
CA LEU A 37 -21.25 -4.52 -3.37
C LEU A 37 -20.70 -3.71 -2.20
N TYR A 38 -19.44 -3.26 -2.29
CA TYR A 38 -18.87 -2.39 -1.26
C TYR A 38 -19.56 -1.03 -1.18
N ARG A 39 -20.00 -0.44 -2.29
CA ARG A 39 -20.82 0.79 -2.26
C ARG A 39 -22.14 0.57 -1.55
N ASN A 40 -22.82 -0.54 -1.82
CA ASN A 40 -24.05 -0.89 -1.14
C ASN A 40 -23.84 -1.08 0.37
N PHE A 41 -22.74 -1.73 0.76
CA PHE A 41 -22.34 -1.82 2.16
C PHE A 41 -22.17 -0.43 2.78
N GLN A 42 -21.47 0.49 2.10
CA GLN A 42 -21.25 1.86 2.60
C GLN A 42 -22.58 2.62 2.80
N VAL A 43 -23.57 2.42 1.93
CA VAL A 43 -24.90 3.01 2.09
C VAL A 43 -25.58 2.53 3.37
N VAL A 44 -25.54 1.21 3.64
CA VAL A 44 -26.09 0.63 4.87
C VAL A 44 -25.33 1.13 6.10
N PHE A 45 -24.00 1.14 6.03
CA PHE A 45 -23.14 1.64 7.11
C PHE A 45 -23.45 3.11 7.44
N THR A 46 -23.58 3.97 6.42
CA THR A 46 -23.88 5.39 6.62
C THR A 46 -25.27 5.61 7.21
N LYS A 47 -26.23 4.78 6.84
CA LYS A 47 -27.61 4.84 7.37
C LYS A 47 -27.66 4.48 8.84
N ASP A 48 -26.98 3.40 9.24
CA ASP A 48 -26.99 2.90 10.61
C ASP A 48 -25.96 3.60 11.50
N MET A 49 -24.89 4.15 10.90
CA MET A 49 -23.78 4.86 11.55
C MET A 49 -23.26 4.16 12.82
N PRO A 50 -22.85 2.89 12.73
CA PRO A 50 -22.41 2.13 13.91
C PRO A 50 -21.09 2.65 14.51
N SER A 51 -20.33 3.39 13.74
CA SER A 51 -19.13 4.08 14.18
C SER A 51 -18.89 5.35 13.35
N LEU A 52 -18.27 6.35 13.97
CA LEU A 52 -17.93 7.61 13.31
C LEU A 52 -16.48 7.56 12.81
N PRO A 53 -16.23 7.55 11.48
CA PRO A 53 -14.89 7.71 10.96
C PRO A 53 -14.34 9.10 11.32
N LEU A 54 -13.16 9.16 11.98
CA LEU A 54 -12.60 10.42 12.45
C LEU A 54 -11.59 11.01 11.46
N TYR A 55 -10.74 10.17 10.86
CA TYR A 55 -9.70 10.61 9.94
C TYR A 55 -9.24 9.46 9.05
N TYR A 56 -8.62 9.82 7.96
CA TYR A 56 -7.92 8.90 7.08
C TYR A 56 -6.41 9.11 7.28
N PRO A 57 -5.66 8.10 7.77
CA PRO A 57 -4.23 8.28 8.01
C PRO A 57 -3.48 8.48 6.68
N VAL A 58 -2.63 9.49 6.63
CA VAL A 58 -1.71 9.73 5.50
C VAL A 58 -0.31 9.33 5.95
N TYR A 59 0.29 8.40 5.22
CA TYR A 59 1.66 7.98 5.47
C TYR A 59 2.63 8.79 4.60
N SER A 60 3.62 9.40 5.24
CA SER A 60 4.74 10.02 4.53
C SER A 60 5.87 9.02 4.41
N TYR A 61 6.31 8.75 3.19
CA TYR A 61 7.39 7.82 2.91
C TYR A 61 8.55 8.55 2.24
N GLY A 62 9.68 8.63 2.96
CA GLY A 62 10.91 9.22 2.45
C GLY A 62 11.76 8.17 1.74
N VAL A 63 12.22 8.52 0.56
CA VAL A 63 13.13 7.67 -0.26
C VAL A 63 14.32 8.52 -0.67
N ASP A 64 15.52 7.92 -0.69
CA ASP A 64 16.72 8.58 -1.20
C ASP A 64 16.55 8.92 -2.69
N VAL A 65 17.01 10.11 -3.08
CA VAL A 65 16.90 10.62 -4.45
C VAL A 65 17.63 9.74 -5.49
N GLN A 66 18.59 8.93 -5.05
CA GLN A 66 19.32 8.00 -5.93
C GLN A 66 18.50 6.75 -6.27
N VAL A 67 17.46 6.44 -5.48
CA VAL A 67 16.59 5.29 -5.73
C VAL A 67 15.54 5.68 -6.75
N GLN A 68 15.54 5.00 -7.87
CA GLN A 68 14.61 5.21 -8.98
C GLN A 68 13.58 4.08 -9.07
N GLY A 69 12.49 4.30 -9.80
CA GLY A 69 11.44 3.30 -10.00
C GLY A 69 10.51 3.13 -8.80
N VAL A 70 10.58 4.03 -7.81
CA VAL A 70 9.71 3.96 -6.63
C VAL A 70 8.29 4.32 -6.99
N GLN A 71 7.40 3.35 -6.87
CA GLN A 71 5.96 3.55 -7.00
C GLN A 71 5.30 3.09 -5.71
N VAL A 72 4.38 3.90 -5.22
CA VAL A 72 3.60 3.58 -4.02
C VAL A 72 2.23 3.07 -4.46
N ALA A 73 1.97 1.79 -4.19
CA ALA A 73 0.66 1.18 -4.37
C ALA A 73 -0.31 1.59 -3.24
N PRO A 74 -1.62 1.32 -3.38
CA PRO A 74 -2.56 1.49 -2.26
C PRO A 74 -2.06 0.73 -1.03
N MET A 75 -1.95 1.44 0.10
CA MET A 75 -1.41 0.90 1.34
C MET A 75 -2.55 0.52 2.29
N TYR A 76 -2.60 -0.74 2.69
CA TYR A 76 -3.49 -1.26 3.73
C TYR A 76 -2.69 -1.59 4.99
N ASP A 77 -1.42 -1.96 4.83
CA ASP A 77 -0.46 -2.23 5.89
C ASP A 77 0.84 -1.47 5.62
N VAL A 78 1.65 -1.25 6.66
CA VAL A 78 2.94 -0.54 6.55
C VAL A 78 3.91 -1.27 5.63
N SER A 79 3.82 -2.60 5.54
CA SER A 79 4.65 -3.43 4.66
C SER A 79 4.34 -3.23 3.17
N ASP A 80 3.14 -2.78 2.82
CA ASP A 80 2.72 -2.57 1.42
C ASP A 80 3.60 -1.53 0.69
N ARG A 81 4.29 -0.66 1.44
CA ARG A 81 5.30 0.26 0.89
C ARG A 81 6.40 -0.44 0.09
N LEU A 82 6.64 -1.72 0.37
CA LEU A 82 7.67 -2.53 -0.28
C LEU A 82 7.11 -3.47 -1.36
N ALA A 83 5.81 -3.40 -1.65
CA ALA A 83 5.15 -4.30 -2.59
C ALA A 83 5.80 -4.30 -3.99
N LEU A 84 6.35 -3.17 -4.42
CA LEU A 84 7.00 -2.99 -5.72
C LEU A 84 8.53 -2.83 -5.59
N ILE A 85 9.14 -3.31 -4.50
CA ILE A 85 10.60 -3.16 -4.26
C ILE A 85 11.45 -3.80 -5.37
N THR A 86 10.94 -4.78 -6.07
CA THR A 86 11.63 -5.43 -7.20
C THR A 86 11.80 -4.53 -8.41
N GLU A 87 11.06 -3.42 -8.49
CA GLU A 87 11.15 -2.42 -9.56
C GLU A 87 12.11 -1.28 -9.21
N TRP A 88 12.61 -1.24 -7.98
CA TRP A 88 13.52 -0.19 -7.53
C TRP A 88 14.93 -0.46 -8.01
N TYR A 89 15.61 0.57 -8.44
CA TYR A 89 17.00 0.48 -8.90
C TYR A 89 17.80 1.72 -8.54
N LEU A 90 19.12 1.56 -8.47
CA LEU A 90 20.07 2.64 -8.27
C LEU A 90 20.75 2.95 -9.59
N VAL A 91 20.84 4.24 -9.92
CA VAL A 91 21.65 4.68 -11.06
C VAL A 91 23.07 4.87 -10.56
N THR A 92 23.93 3.86 -10.77
CA THR A 92 25.34 3.93 -10.44
C THR A 92 26.14 4.32 -11.67
N ARG A 93 26.93 5.40 -11.59
CA ARG A 93 27.88 5.76 -12.63
C ARG A 93 29.24 5.18 -12.25
N ARG A 94 29.74 4.24 -13.02
CA ARG A 94 31.11 3.74 -12.88
C ARG A 94 32.07 4.81 -13.42
N THR A 95 32.71 5.57 -12.55
CA THR A 95 33.88 6.39 -12.92
C THR A 95 35.08 5.46 -12.98
N LEU A 96 35.60 5.23 -14.18
CA LEU A 96 36.94 4.67 -14.33
C LEU A 96 37.91 5.82 -13.93
N GLU A 97 38.55 5.70 -12.78
CA GLU A 97 39.73 6.52 -12.48
C GLU A 97 40.78 6.16 -13.52
N GLU A 98 41.03 7.10 -14.42
CA GLU A 98 42.18 7.06 -15.33
C GLU A 98 43.43 7.08 -14.45
N GLN A 99 44.07 5.92 -14.29
CA GLN A 99 45.39 5.86 -13.65
C GLN A 99 46.30 6.74 -14.48
N ALA A 100 46.61 7.93 -13.96
CA ALA A 100 47.65 8.77 -14.47
C ALA A 100 48.96 7.98 -14.37
N THR A 101 49.35 7.39 -15.48
CA THR A 101 50.68 6.83 -15.69
C THR A 101 51.67 7.99 -15.61
N SER A 102 52.26 8.23 -14.43
CA SER A 102 53.40 9.09 -14.27
C SER A 102 54.57 8.44 -14.99
N VAL A 103 54.87 8.92 -16.20
CA VAL A 103 56.09 8.60 -16.92
C VAL A 103 57.23 9.22 -16.14
N PRO A 104 58.25 8.48 -15.64
CA PRO A 104 59.41 9.08 -15.02
C PRO A 104 60.22 9.75 -16.13
N THR A 105 60.28 11.07 -16.10
CA THR A 105 61.24 11.84 -16.91
C THR A 105 62.66 11.58 -16.39
N THR A 106 63.43 10.74 -17.07
CA THR A 106 64.87 10.70 -16.93
C THR A 106 65.43 11.88 -17.70
N ALA A 107 65.93 12.86 -17.00
CA ALA A 107 66.77 13.91 -17.54
C ALA A 107 68.24 13.45 -17.63
N PRO A 108 69.06 13.94 -18.61
CA PRO A 108 70.42 13.53 -18.88
C PRO A 108 71.46 14.08 -17.86
#